data_3990706268b02774884c0a6efc06c287
#
_entry.id   3990706268b02774884c0a6efc06c287
#
_cell.length_a   1.000
_cell.length_b   1.000
_cell.length_c   1.000
_cell.angle_alpha   90.00
_cell.angle_beta   90.00
_cell.angle_gamma   90.00
#
_symmetry.space_group_name_H-M   'P 1'
#
loop_
_entity.id
_entity.type
_entity.pdbx_description
1 polymer ?
#
loop_
_entity_poly.entity_id
_entity_poly.type
_entity_poly.pdbx_seq_one_letter_code
_entity_poly.pdbx_strand_id
1 'polypeptide(L)'
;MKKVLAMSILTMIVMSMGGCGASSDSSSSQDVSSKAETESNSPYTVEADFSKGASNDFSISAGWSNGDPFNCSWSEDNVTFNDGKMQLTIDSMGDSEAYRGGEYRSKENYGYGLYEVSMKAIKNDGVVSSFFTYTGPSEDNPWDEIDVEVLGKDTTKVQFNYYTNGVGKHEYMYDL
;
A
#
# COMPACT_ATOMS: atom_id res chain seq x y z
N MET A 1 2.12 -7.10 25.88
CA MET A 1 2.15 -8.34 25.04
C MET A 1 2.17 -7.91 23.59
N LYS A 2 3.22 -8.30 22.84
CA LYS A 2 3.28 -8.02 21.39
C LYS A 2 2.16 -8.80 20.70
N LYS A 3 1.24 -8.10 20.05
CA LYS A 3 0.24 -8.73 19.19
C LYS A 3 0.80 -8.71 17.77
N VAL A 4 1.21 -9.88 17.29
CA VAL A 4 1.79 -10.02 15.95
C VAL A 4 0.67 -10.08 14.92
N LEU A 5 0.62 -9.07 14.07
CA LEU A 5 -0.20 -9.06 12.86
C LEU A 5 0.62 -9.72 11.74
N ALA A 6 0.29 -10.94 11.38
CA ALA A 6 0.91 -11.59 10.23
C ALA A 6 0.09 -11.27 8.97
N MET A 7 0.62 -10.42 8.13
CA MET A 7 0.09 -10.19 6.78
C MET A 7 0.83 -11.08 5.81
N SER A 8 0.13 -11.96 5.10
CA SER A 8 0.77 -12.87 4.17
C SER A 8 0.54 -12.45 2.73
N ILE A 9 1.64 -12.42 1.99
CA ILE A 9 1.78 -12.38 0.53
C ILE A 9 1.05 -11.21 -0.13
N LEU A 10 1.81 -10.23 -0.57
CA LEU A 10 1.36 -9.18 -1.44
C LEU A 10 1.95 -9.41 -2.84
N THR A 11 1.10 -9.61 -3.81
CA THR A 11 1.39 -9.26 -5.20
C THR A 11 0.53 -8.04 -5.50
N MET A 12 1.15 -6.86 -5.60
CA MET A 12 0.43 -5.66 -6.02
C MET A 12 0.52 -5.57 -7.55
N ILE A 13 -0.63 -5.56 -8.19
CA ILE A 13 -0.74 -5.59 -9.65
C ILE A 13 -1.40 -4.29 -10.12
N VAL A 14 -0.68 -3.49 -10.90
CA VAL A 14 -1.24 -2.30 -11.56
C VAL A 14 -1.25 -2.51 -13.06
N MET A 15 -2.42 -2.62 -13.68
CA MET A 15 -2.56 -2.59 -15.14
C MET A 15 -2.83 -1.17 -15.63
N SER A 16 -1.96 -0.63 -16.48
CA SER A 16 -2.26 0.58 -17.22
C SER A 16 -2.82 0.21 -18.62
N MET A 17 -4.00 0.67 -18.95
CA MET A 17 -4.48 0.64 -20.34
C MET A 17 -3.85 1.79 -21.10
N GLY A 18 -2.82 1.50 -21.90
CA GLY A 18 -2.22 2.45 -22.81
C GLY A 18 -3.11 2.72 -24.02
N GLY A 19 -3.51 3.98 -24.20
CA GLY A 19 -4.15 4.45 -25.44
C GLY A 19 -3.11 4.63 -26.53
N CYS A 20 -3.34 4.03 -27.69
CA CYS A 20 -2.57 4.22 -28.92
C CYS A 20 -2.64 5.66 -29.42
N GLY A 21 -1.49 6.29 -29.65
CA GLY A 21 -1.33 7.48 -30.47
C GLY A 21 -0.05 7.37 -31.28
N ALA A 22 -0.20 7.17 -32.58
CA ALA A 22 0.91 7.10 -33.53
C ALA A 22 1.29 8.50 -34.02
N SER A 23 2.62 8.79 -34.12
CA SER A 23 3.23 9.45 -35.33
C SER A 23 4.74 9.68 -35.12
N SER A 24 5.48 9.04 -35.97
CA SER A 24 6.49 9.42 -37.01
C SER A 24 7.69 10.31 -36.65
N ASP A 25 8.85 9.69 -36.91
CA ASP A 25 10.13 10.16 -37.52
C ASP A 25 10.92 11.36 -36.94
N SER A 26 12.14 11.07 -36.47
CA SER A 26 13.36 11.29 -37.26
C SER A 26 14.65 11.01 -36.47
N SER A 27 15.64 10.49 -37.18
CA SER A 27 16.95 9.99 -36.83
C SER A 27 17.90 11.01 -36.14
N SER A 28 18.66 10.56 -35.13
CA SER A 28 20.09 10.80 -35.06
C SER A 28 20.76 9.84 -34.05
N SER A 29 21.80 9.16 -34.56
CA SER A 29 22.66 8.23 -33.85
C SER A 29 23.53 8.94 -32.82
N GLN A 30 23.54 8.46 -31.57
CA GLN A 30 24.73 8.51 -30.70
C GLN A 30 24.76 7.27 -29.80
N ASP A 31 25.91 6.58 -29.91
CA ASP A 31 26.31 5.47 -29.04
C ASP A 31 26.29 5.86 -27.58
N VAL A 32 25.46 5.17 -26.79
CA VAL A 32 25.59 5.12 -25.33
C VAL A 32 25.47 3.66 -24.91
N SER A 33 26.52 3.17 -24.29
CA SER A 33 26.69 1.89 -23.64
C SER A 33 25.39 1.43 -22.95
N SER A 34 24.74 0.44 -23.52
CA SER A 34 23.55 -0.17 -22.98
C SER A 34 23.92 -1.05 -21.78
N LYS A 35 23.64 -0.55 -20.59
CA LYS A 35 23.39 -1.40 -19.43
C LYS A 35 22.14 -2.20 -19.76
N ALA A 36 22.26 -3.51 -19.92
CA ALA A 36 21.14 -4.38 -20.16
C ALA A 36 20.18 -4.30 -18.97
N GLU A 37 19.13 -3.53 -19.10
CA GLU A 37 17.95 -3.66 -18.25
C GLU A 37 17.30 -4.97 -18.64
N THR A 38 17.23 -5.89 -17.71
CA THR A 38 16.45 -7.13 -17.84
C THR A 38 14.99 -6.67 -17.92
N GLU A 39 14.40 -6.63 -19.10
CA GLU A 39 12.97 -6.41 -19.25
C GLU A 39 12.24 -7.46 -18.40
N SER A 40 11.58 -7.00 -17.37
CA SER A 40 10.67 -7.82 -16.57
C SER A 40 9.53 -8.27 -17.49
N ASN A 41 9.34 -9.58 -17.64
CA ASN A 41 8.20 -10.16 -18.36
C ASN A 41 6.89 -10.04 -17.56
N SER A 42 6.87 -9.23 -16.51
CA SER A 42 5.69 -8.96 -15.70
C SER A 42 4.69 -8.11 -16.49
N PRO A 43 3.40 -8.48 -16.54
CA PRO A 43 2.36 -7.65 -17.13
C PRO A 43 2.02 -6.41 -16.29
N TYR A 44 2.69 -6.24 -15.15
CA TYR A 44 2.40 -5.19 -14.19
C TYR A 44 3.36 -4.01 -14.30
N THR A 45 2.85 -2.82 -14.08
CA THR A 45 3.65 -1.60 -14.02
C THR A 45 4.53 -1.61 -12.76
N VAL A 46 3.98 -2.09 -11.64
CA VAL A 46 4.69 -2.28 -10.37
C VAL A 46 4.25 -3.57 -9.72
N GLU A 47 5.21 -4.32 -9.20
CA GLU A 47 4.98 -5.56 -8.48
C GLU A 47 5.89 -5.61 -7.25
N ALA A 48 5.33 -5.86 -6.08
CA ALA A 48 6.08 -6.12 -4.86
C ALA A 48 6.01 -7.61 -4.51
N ASP A 49 7.03 -8.34 -4.93
CA ASP A 49 7.24 -9.76 -4.61
C ASP A 49 8.11 -9.89 -3.36
N PHE A 50 7.48 -10.10 -2.23
CA PHE A 50 8.17 -10.17 -0.93
C PHE A 50 9.02 -11.44 -0.72
N SER A 51 8.98 -12.40 -1.65
CA SER A 51 9.97 -13.47 -1.65
C SER A 51 11.40 -12.94 -1.89
N LYS A 52 11.50 -11.76 -2.48
CA LYS A 52 12.75 -11.02 -2.74
C LYS A 52 13.08 -10.00 -1.64
N GLY A 53 12.25 -9.91 -0.61
CA GLY A 53 12.36 -8.89 0.44
C GLY A 53 11.62 -7.60 0.13
N ALA A 54 12.13 -6.47 0.63
CA ALA A 54 11.54 -5.15 0.36
C ALA A 54 11.69 -4.76 -1.11
N SER A 55 10.64 -4.16 -1.69
CA SER A 55 10.70 -3.58 -3.03
C SER A 55 11.35 -2.20 -3.01
N ASN A 56 12.12 -1.87 -4.06
CA ASN A 56 12.70 -0.54 -4.24
C ASN A 56 11.66 0.54 -4.59
N ASP A 57 10.48 0.13 -5.06
CA ASP A 57 9.38 1.04 -5.45
C ASP A 57 8.55 1.52 -4.26
N PHE A 58 8.85 0.99 -3.07
CA PHE A 58 8.12 1.28 -1.84
C PHE A 58 9.04 1.77 -0.73
N SER A 59 8.45 2.38 0.28
CA SER A 59 9.10 2.82 1.50
C SER A 59 8.26 2.48 2.72
N ILE A 60 8.95 2.32 3.85
CA ILE A 60 8.31 2.15 5.15
C ILE A 60 8.01 3.52 5.73
N SER A 61 6.79 3.74 6.18
CA SER A 61 6.41 4.96 6.89
C SER A 61 6.92 4.93 8.32
N ALA A 62 7.50 6.04 8.79
CA ALA A 62 8.00 6.17 10.14
C ALA A 62 8.00 7.62 10.62
N GLY A 63 7.85 7.80 11.94
CA GLY A 63 8.03 9.09 12.61
C GLY A 63 6.83 10.04 12.51
N TRP A 64 5.68 9.58 12.05
CA TRP A 64 4.45 10.37 11.96
C TRP A 64 3.21 9.51 12.26
N SER A 65 2.05 10.15 12.36
CA SER A 65 0.76 9.54 12.73
C SER A 65 -0.35 10.13 11.89
N ASN A 66 -1.39 9.34 11.62
CA ASN A 66 -2.63 9.84 11.00
C ASN A 66 -3.47 10.69 11.98
N GLY A 67 -3.07 10.78 13.26
CA GLY A 67 -3.82 11.49 14.27
C GLY A 67 -5.06 10.73 14.75
N ASP A 68 -5.99 11.48 15.38
CA ASP A 68 -7.24 10.90 15.84
C ASP A 68 -8.14 10.45 14.67
N PRO A 69 -8.87 9.34 14.79
CA PRO A 69 -9.04 8.49 15.99
C PRO A 69 -8.06 7.32 16.10
N PHE A 70 -7.04 7.22 15.25
CA PHE A 70 -6.21 6.01 15.12
C PHE A 70 -5.31 5.75 16.31
N ASN A 71 -4.89 6.78 17.02
CA ASN A 71 -3.96 6.69 18.18
C ASN A 71 -2.75 5.78 17.89
N CYS A 72 -2.23 5.85 16.67
CA CYS A 72 -1.17 4.99 16.16
C CYS A 72 -0.12 5.83 15.44
N SER A 73 1.16 5.63 15.77
CA SER A 73 2.30 6.20 15.07
C SER A 73 2.96 5.14 14.20
N TRP A 74 3.42 5.52 13.02
CA TRP A 74 4.13 4.63 12.10
C TRP A 74 5.57 4.42 12.54
N SER A 75 6.04 3.18 12.43
CA SER A 75 7.37 2.78 12.89
C SER A 75 7.99 1.73 11.97
N GLU A 76 9.27 1.93 11.65
CA GLU A 76 10.06 0.98 10.83
C GLU A 76 10.13 -0.41 11.47
N ASP A 77 10.19 -0.49 12.79
CA ASP A 77 10.26 -1.75 13.53
C ASP A 77 9.00 -2.61 13.37
N ASN A 78 7.92 -2.01 12.86
CA ASN A 78 6.63 -2.66 12.67
C ASN A 78 6.42 -3.19 11.25
N VAL A 79 7.43 -3.09 10.38
CA VAL A 79 7.41 -3.67 9.02
C VAL A 79 8.60 -4.61 8.86
N THR A 80 8.34 -5.88 8.61
CA THR A 80 9.39 -6.89 8.41
C THR A 80 9.10 -7.75 7.18
N PHE A 81 10.16 -8.30 6.60
CA PHE A 81 10.09 -9.15 5.40
C PHE A 81 10.74 -10.50 5.74
N ASN A 82 9.93 -11.52 5.94
CA ASN A 82 10.38 -12.85 6.33
C ASN A 82 9.56 -13.93 5.62
N ASP A 83 10.19 -15.01 5.26
CA ASP A 83 9.56 -16.20 4.65
C ASP A 83 8.70 -15.86 3.42
N GLY A 84 9.19 -14.95 2.58
CA GLY A 84 8.49 -14.53 1.38
C GLY A 84 7.26 -13.67 1.62
N LYS A 85 7.19 -13.02 2.77
CA LYS A 85 6.02 -12.22 3.19
C LYS A 85 6.46 -10.90 3.79
N MET A 86 5.67 -9.87 3.58
CA MET A 86 5.69 -8.69 4.42
C MET A 86 4.79 -8.90 5.64
N GLN A 87 5.28 -8.54 6.79
CA GLN A 87 4.53 -8.57 8.05
C GLN A 87 4.44 -7.15 8.61
N LEU A 88 3.22 -6.68 8.79
CA LEU A 88 2.92 -5.46 9.51
C LEU A 88 2.48 -5.84 10.93
N THR A 89 3.06 -5.20 11.93
CA THR A 89 2.72 -5.45 13.33
C THR A 89 2.15 -4.21 13.97
N ILE A 90 1.44 -4.41 15.08
CA ILE A 90 0.99 -3.35 15.95
C ILE A 90 1.41 -3.64 17.39
N ASP A 91 2.03 -2.66 18.04
CA ASP A 91 2.56 -2.74 19.40
C ASP A 91 1.96 -1.64 20.28
N SER A 92 1.68 -1.96 21.54
CA SER A 92 1.39 -0.94 22.55
C SER A 92 2.67 -0.20 22.93
N MET A 93 2.58 1.10 23.13
CA MET A 93 3.67 1.95 23.62
C MET A 93 3.78 1.96 25.16
N GLY A 94 3.50 0.84 25.82
CA GLY A 94 3.62 0.70 27.27
C GLY A 94 2.39 1.20 28.00
N ASP A 95 2.59 2.06 29.00
CA ASP A 95 1.50 2.60 29.85
C ASP A 95 0.66 3.69 29.17
N SER A 96 1.03 4.10 27.96
CA SER A 96 0.21 4.99 27.15
C SER A 96 -0.85 4.19 26.40
N GLU A 97 -1.97 4.81 26.11
CA GLU A 97 -3.01 4.21 25.24
C GLU A 97 -2.60 4.21 23.75
N ALA A 98 -1.43 4.76 23.44
CA ALA A 98 -0.92 4.87 22.09
C ALA A 98 -0.32 3.56 21.57
N TYR A 99 -0.34 3.41 20.24
CA TYR A 99 0.19 2.26 19.53
C TYR A 99 1.26 2.67 18.51
N ARG A 100 2.10 1.72 18.11
CA ARG A 100 2.92 1.80 16.91
C ARG A 100 2.44 0.76 15.92
N GLY A 101 2.36 1.15 14.65
CA GLY A 101 1.94 0.28 13.56
C GLY A 101 2.89 0.30 12.38
N GLY A 102 2.75 -0.69 11.50
CA GLY A 102 3.49 -0.75 10.24
C GLY A 102 2.65 -0.25 9.06
N GLU A 103 3.26 0.58 8.22
CA GLU A 103 2.72 1.00 6.93
C GLU A 103 3.83 0.90 5.87
N TYR A 104 3.46 0.41 4.67
CA TYR A 104 4.36 0.28 3.53
C TYR A 104 3.72 0.93 2.31
N ARG A 105 4.34 1.98 1.76
CA ARG A 105 3.77 2.86 0.73
C ARG A 105 4.62 2.85 -0.53
N SER A 106 3.96 2.97 -1.68
CA SER A 106 4.65 3.29 -2.93
C SER A 106 5.33 4.66 -2.84
N LYS A 107 6.46 4.80 -3.52
CA LYS A 107 7.19 6.08 -3.64
C LYS A 107 6.58 6.98 -4.69
N GLU A 108 5.94 6.37 -5.69
CA GLU A 108 5.32 7.05 -6.80
C GLU A 108 3.80 6.98 -6.69
N ASN A 109 3.12 7.95 -7.28
CA ASN A 109 1.68 7.98 -7.43
C ASN A 109 1.27 7.27 -8.71
N TYR A 110 0.24 6.42 -8.63
CA TYR A 110 -0.29 5.66 -9.76
C TYR A 110 -1.72 6.11 -10.07
N GLY A 111 -2.05 6.11 -11.37
CA GLY A 111 -3.36 6.51 -11.86
C GLY A 111 -4.37 5.36 -11.91
N TYR A 112 -5.33 5.46 -12.80
CA TYR A 112 -6.34 4.43 -13.00
C TYR A 112 -5.72 3.10 -13.45
N GLY A 113 -6.21 2.01 -12.88
CA GLY A 113 -5.71 0.68 -13.21
C GLY A 113 -6.30 -0.40 -12.34
N LEU A 114 -5.77 -1.60 -12.48
CA LEU A 114 -6.04 -2.70 -11.57
C LEU A 114 -5.04 -2.64 -10.41
N TYR A 115 -5.57 -2.67 -9.20
CA TYR A 115 -4.82 -2.75 -7.96
C TYR A 115 -5.17 -4.07 -7.29
N GLU A 116 -4.17 -4.90 -7.02
CA GLU A 116 -4.36 -6.19 -6.37
C GLU A 116 -3.45 -6.33 -5.15
N VAL A 117 -3.99 -6.95 -4.12
CA VAL A 117 -3.25 -7.34 -2.92
C VAL A 117 -3.67 -8.73 -2.47
N SER A 118 -2.70 -9.57 -2.14
CA SER A 118 -2.95 -10.80 -1.42
C SER A 118 -2.54 -10.60 0.03
N MET A 119 -3.52 -10.57 0.95
CA MET A 119 -3.24 -10.28 2.34
C MET A 119 -4.04 -11.16 3.29
N LYS A 120 -3.52 -11.34 4.50
CA LYS A 120 -4.22 -11.94 5.63
C LYS A 120 -4.43 -10.87 6.69
N ALA A 121 -5.69 -10.48 6.87
CA ALA A 121 -6.09 -9.55 7.92
C ALA A 121 -6.01 -10.19 9.31
N ILE A 122 -5.74 -9.37 10.33
CA ILE A 122 -5.77 -9.81 11.72
C ILE A 122 -7.20 -9.80 12.25
N LYS A 123 -7.56 -10.85 12.98
CA LYS A 123 -8.78 -10.86 13.80
C LYS A 123 -8.46 -10.34 15.20
N ASN A 124 -8.69 -9.06 15.43
CA ASN A 124 -8.54 -8.41 16.73
C ASN A 124 -9.34 -7.12 16.76
N ASP A 125 -10.24 -6.98 17.72
CA ASP A 125 -11.06 -5.78 17.90
C ASP A 125 -10.16 -4.52 18.03
N GLY A 126 -10.58 -3.43 17.40
CA GLY A 126 -9.85 -2.16 17.40
C GLY A 126 -8.67 -2.09 16.43
N VAL A 127 -8.46 -3.12 15.59
CA VAL A 127 -7.43 -3.11 14.54
C VAL A 127 -8.07 -3.12 13.17
N VAL A 128 -7.51 -2.34 12.25
CA VAL A 128 -7.85 -2.34 10.82
C VAL A 128 -6.65 -2.85 10.03
N SER A 129 -6.89 -3.79 9.13
CA SER A 129 -5.93 -4.19 8.10
C SER A 129 -6.41 -3.62 6.78
N SER A 130 -5.67 -2.69 6.19
CA SER A 130 -6.12 -1.94 5.02
C SER A 130 -5.17 -2.05 3.84
N PHE A 131 -5.75 -1.89 2.66
CA PHE A 131 -5.09 -1.59 1.41
C PHE A 131 -5.79 -0.37 0.82
N PHE A 132 -5.03 0.68 0.49
CA PHE A 132 -5.61 1.97 0.11
C PHE A 132 -4.80 2.66 -0.99
N THR A 133 -5.45 3.60 -1.67
CA THR A 133 -4.79 4.61 -2.50
C THR A 133 -5.03 5.98 -1.88
N TYR A 134 -4.05 6.85 -1.93
CA TYR A 134 -4.13 8.17 -1.30
C TYR A 134 -3.36 9.21 -2.10
N THR A 135 -3.95 10.40 -2.23
CA THR A 135 -3.27 11.65 -2.50
C THR A 135 -3.78 12.71 -1.52
N GLY A 136 -2.98 13.72 -1.24
CA GLY A 136 -3.43 14.71 -0.26
C GLY A 136 -2.63 16.00 -0.22
N PRO A 137 -3.03 16.93 0.66
CA PRO A 137 -2.45 18.27 0.77
C PRO A 137 -0.95 18.31 1.05
N SER A 138 -0.39 17.27 1.66
CA SER A 138 1.07 17.15 1.87
C SER A 138 1.86 16.99 0.57
N GLU A 139 1.18 16.66 -0.52
CA GLU A 139 1.72 16.46 -1.86
C GLU A 139 1.19 17.51 -2.86
N ASP A 140 0.63 18.62 -2.36
CA ASP A 140 -0.04 19.67 -3.15
C ASP A 140 -1.21 19.14 -4.00
N ASN A 141 -1.85 18.05 -3.55
CA ASN A 141 -3.00 17.43 -4.20
C ASN A 141 -4.27 17.58 -3.35
N PRO A 142 -5.46 17.49 -3.96
CA PRO A 142 -6.69 17.25 -3.21
C PRO A 142 -6.59 15.96 -2.40
N TRP A 143 -7.28 15.90 -1.28
CA TRP A 143 -7.41 14.64 -0.56
C TRP A 143 -8.41 13.74 -1.27
N ASP A 144 -7.88 12.81 -2.06
CA ASP A 144 -8.64 11.73 -2.70
C ASP A 144 -8.07 10.38 -2.22
N GLU A 145 -8.95 9.47 -1.83
CA GLU A 145 -8.57 8.20 -1.21
C GLU A 145 -9.59 7.11 -1.56
N ILE A 146 -9.10 5.89 -1.72
CA ILE A 146 -9.94 4.70 -1.84
C ILE A 146 -9.42 3.67 -0.85
N ASP A 147 -10.30 3.21 0.03
CA ASP A 147 -9.99 2.28 1.10
C ASP A 147 -10.58 0.90 0.85
N VAL A 148 -9.79 -0.12 1.10
CA VAL A 148 -10.20 -1.51 1.23
C VAL A 148 -9.76 -1.98 2.61
N GLU A 149 -10.72 -2.09 3.53
CA GLU A 149 -10.44 -2.28 4.94
C GLU A 149 -11.06 -3.57 5.47
N VAL A 150 -10.28 -4.40 6.12
CA VAL A 150 -10.77 -5.52 6.89
C VAL A 150 -10.73 -5.13 8.37
N LEU A 151 -11.92 -4.92 8.93
CA LEU A 151 -12.05 -4.56 10.34
C LEU A 151 -11.83 -5.80 11.20
N GLY A 152 -10.87 -5.74 12.11
CA GLY A 152 -10.46 -6.90 12.91
C GLY A 152 -11.55 -7.49 13.81
N LYS A 153 -12.62 -6.75 14.08
CA LYS A 153 -13.81 -7.24 14.81
C LYS A 153 -14.58 -8.32 14.03
N ASP A 154 -14.57 -8.24 12.67
CA ASP A 154 -15.22 -9.22 11.80
C ASP A 154 -14.46 -9.34 10.48
N THR A 155 -13.54 -10.31 10.40
CA THR A 155 -12.69 -10.55 9.23
C THR A 155 -13.37 -11.37 8.13
N THR A 156 -14.66 -11.61 8.22
CA THR A 156 -15.47 -12.22 7.15
C THR A 156 -16.07 -11.18 6.22
N LYS A 157 -15.76 -9.90 6.47
CA LYS A 157 -16.26 -8.77 5.70
C LYS A 157 -15.12 -7.82 5.35
N VAL A 158 -15.30 -7.12 4.23
CA VAL A 158 -14.47 -6.00 3.84
C VAL A 158 -15.32 -4.74 3.79
N GLN A 159 -14.78 -3.64 4.29
CA GLN A 159 -15.35 -2.31 4.16
C GLN A 159 -14.63 -1.60 3.01
N PHE A 160 -15.40 -1.09 2.08
CA PHE A 160 -14.94 -0.14 1.09
C PHE A 160 -15.34 1.26 1.52
N ASN A 161 -14.46 2.23 1.32
CA ASN A 161 -14.76 3.63 1.50
C ASN A 161 -14.01 4.44 0.46
N TYR A 162 -14.39 5.69 0.25
CA TYR A 162 -13.61 6.62 -0.56
C TYR A 162 -13.79 8.05 -0.06
N TYR A 163 -12.80 8.87 -0.37
CA TYR A 163 -12.82 10.32 -0.15
C TYR A 163 -12.62 11.04 -1.48
N THR A 164 -13.33 12.14 -1.65
CA THR A 164 -13.14 13.08 -2.76
C THR A 164 -13.07 14.50 -2.19
N ASN A 165 -11.96 15.18 -2.41
CA ASN A 165 -11.69 16.49 -1.80
C ASN A 165 -11.87 16.48 -0.26
N GLY A 166 -11.47 15.40 0.40
CA GLY A 166 -11.58 15.22 1.85
C GLY A 166 -12.99 14.88 2.36
N VAL A 167 -13.96 14.71 1.47
CA VAL A 167 -15.32 14.30 1.85
C VAL A 167 -15.43 12.78 1.76
N GLY A 168 -15.53 12.13 2.91
CA GLY A 168 -15.73 10.68 3.09
C GLY A 168 -17.16 10.33 3.43
N LYS A 169 -17.34 9.23 4.19
CA LYS A 169 -18.62 8.64 4.61
C LYS A 169 -19.38 7.98 3.45
N HIS A 170 -18.61 7.21 2.65
CA HIS A 170 -19.13 6.42 1.53
C HIS A 170 -18.92 4.92 1.79
N GLU A 171 -19.04 4.52 3.07
CA GLU A 171 -18.75 3.17 3.52
C GLU A 171 -19.75 2.15 2.93
N TYR A 172 -19.22 1.07 2.42
CA TYR A 172 -19.98 -0.09 1.95
C TYR A 172 -19.34 -1.37 2.48
N MET A 173 -20.15 -2.21 3.14
CA MET A 173 -19.71 -3.51 3.64
C MET A 173 -20.04 -4.62 2.66
N TYR A 174 -19.07 -5.49 2.42
CA TYR A 174 -19.20 -6.67 1.55
C TYR A 174 -18.80 -7.93 2.32
N ASP A 175 -19.58 -9.00 2.19
CA ASP A 175 -19.28 -10.31 2.76
C ASP A 175 -18.27 -11.05 1.88
N LEU A 176 -17.20 -11.61 2.48
CA LEU A 176 -16.12 -12.34 1.83
C LEU A 176 -16.45 -13.81 1.64
#